data_e4fde1c7a60e3a229492760cc22a9a66
#
_entry.id   e4fde1c7a60e3a229492760cc22a9a66
#
_cell.length_a   1.000
_cell.length_b   1.000
_cell.length_c   1.000
_cell.angle_alpha   90.00
_cell.angle_beta   90.00
_cell.angle_gamma   90.00
#
_symmetry.space_group_name_H-M   'P 1'
#
loop_
_entity.id
_entity.type
_entity.pdbx_description
1 polymer ?
#
loop_
_entity_poly.entity_id
_entity_poly.type
_entity_poly.pdbx_seq_one_letter_code
_entity_poly.pdbx_strand_id
1 'polypeptide(L)'
;MANFTPVSAAIGGALIGLSAVLLALFTGHIAGVSGIFAGLINPQASDRPWHAAFIAGLIAAPVIVTPVGYAVPVPQMPGSYVTIVIGGLLVGFGTRLGSGCTSGHGICGIARLSPRSIIATFVFMAAAIGVVALTHHVLGG
;
A
#
# COMPACT_ATOMS: atom_id res chain seq x y z
N MET A 1 -12.24 -20.36 8.17
CA MET A 1 -11.56 -19.69 9.30
C MET A 1 -10.20 -19.24 8.80
N ALA A 2 -9.89 -17.95 8.86
CA ALA A 2 -8.58 -17.47 8.48
C ALA A 2 -7.57 -18.03 9.50
N ASN A 3 -6.55 -18.74 9.01
CA ASN A 3 -5.44 -19.20 9.86
C ASN A 3 -4.69 -17.96 10.34
N PHE A 4 -4.91 -17.62 11.59
CA PHE A 4 -4.19 -16.52 12.24
C PHE A 4 -2.73 -16.94 12.46
N THR A 5 -1.81 -16.38 11.68
CA THR A 5 -0.37 -16.66 11.75
C THR A 5 0.39 -15.43 12.27
N PRO A 6 0.41 -15.20 13.61
CA PRO A 6 0.96 -13.97 14.19
C PRO A 6 2.46 -13.83 13.93
N VAL A 7 3.20 -14.94 13.90
CA VAL A 7 4.65 -14.92 13.70
C VAL A 7 5.01 -14.44 12.29
N SER A 8 4.36 -14.98 11.26
CA SER A 8 4.63 -14.56 9.87
C SER A 8 4.20 -13.10 9.64
N ALA A 9 3.08 -12.68 10.25
CA ALA A 9 2.63 -11.29 10.19
C ALA A 9 3.64 -10.34 10.87
N ALA A 10 4.19 -10.72 12.01
CA ALA A 10 5.20 -9.94 12.73
C ALA A 10 6.51 -9.82 11.91
N ILE A 11 6.97 -10.92 11.32
CA ILE A 11 8.17 -10.92 10.47
C ILE A 11 7.94 -10.04 9.24
N GLY A 12 6.81 -10.20 8.54
CA GLY A 12 6.46 -9.37 7.38
C GLY A 12 6.38 -7.89 7.73
N GLY A 13 5.72 -7.55 8.85
CA GLY A 13 5.65 -6.17 9.35
C GLY A 13 7.03 -5.59 9.70
N ALA A 14 7.90 -6.38 10.33
CA ALA A 14 9.28 -5.97 10.64
C ALA A 14 10.10 -5.71 9.37
N LEU A 15 9.98 -6.54 8.35
CA LEU A 15 10.66 -6.35 7.06
C LEU A 15 10.17 -5.08 6.34
N ILE A 16 8.86 -4.84 6.33
CA ILE A 16 8.27 -3.63 5.75
C ILE A 16 8.76 -2.39 6.53
N GLY A 17 8.72 -2.44 7.86
CA GLY A 17 9.21 -1.35 8.70
C GLY A 17 10.68 -1.06 8.49
N LEU A 18 11.52 -2.10 8.44
CA LEU A 18 12.94 -1.97 8.18
C LEU A 18 13.23 -1.35 6.80
N SER A 19 12.52 -1.81 5.75
CA SER A 19 12.68 -1.26 4.40
C SER A 19 12.28 0.22 4.33
N ALA A 20 11.22 0.62 5.04
CA ALA A 20 10.78 2.00 5.12
C ALA A 20 11.80 2.89 5.86
N VAL A 21 12.39 2.39 6.94
CA VAL A 21 13.44 3.08 7.69
C VAL A 21 14.71 3.23 6.85
N LEU A 22 15.16 2.17 6.18
CA LEU A 22 16.32 2.21 5.31
C LEU A 22 16.12 3.22 4.17
N LEU A 23 14.94 3.20 3.52
CA LEU A 23 14.62 4.17 2.48
C LEU A 23 14.71 5.60 3.03
N ALA A 24 14.11 5.86 4.17
CA ALA A 24 14.13 7.19 4.79
C ALA A 24 15.55 7.64 5.17
N LEU A 25 16.39 6.74 5.68
CA LEU A 25 17.76 7.02 6.07
C LEU A 25 18.68 7.31 4.87
N PHE A 26 18.58 6.50 3.81
CA PHE A 26 19.47 6.61 2.66
C PHE A 26 19.05 7.66 1.65
N THR A 27 17.75 7.89 1.49
CA THR A 27 17.23 8.81 0.47
C THR A 27 16.56 10.06 1.05
N GLY A 28 16.26 10.07 2.34
CA GLY A 28 15.47 11.13 2.97
C GLY A 28 13.99 11.13 2.56
N HIS A 29 13.56 10.16 1.75
CA HIS A 29 12.20 10.11 1.23
C HIS A 29 11.29 9.17 2.02
N ILE A 30 10.03 9.53 2.11
CA ILE A 30 9.01 8.71 2.77
C ILE A 30 8.43 7.71 1.76
N ALA A 31 8.36 6.43 2.14
CA ALA A 31 7.80 5.36 1.31
C ALA A 31 6.28 5.51 1.12
N GLY A 32 5.86 6.45 0.30
CA GLY A 32 4.47 6.62 -0.13
C GLY A 32 4.31 6.18 -1.58
N VAL A 33 3.83 4.96 -1.83
CA VAL A 33 3.75 4.36 -3.18
C VAL A 33 3.01 5.26 -4.18
N SER A 34 1.90 5.90 -3.77
CA SER A 34 1.15 6.81 -4.65
C SER A 34 1.95 8.06 -5.03
N GLY A 35 2.74 8.60 -4.09
CA GLY A 35 3.62 9.75 -4.33
C GLY A 35 4.78 9.37 -5.26
N ILE A 36 5.40 8.22 -5.03
CA ILE A 36 6.49 7.68 -5.86
C ILE A 36 6.00 7.44 -7.28
N PHE A 37 4.82 6.81 -7.45
CA PHE A 37 4.22 6.59 -8.76
C PHE A 37 3.88 7.90 -9.48
N ALA A 38 3.31 8.88 -8.76
CA ALA A 38 3.05 10.20 -9.32
C ALA A 38 4.34 10.94 -9.75
N GLY A 39 5.41 10.81 -8.96
CA GLY A 39 6.73 11.34 -9.30
C GLY A 39 7.35 10.68 -10.54
N LEU A 40 7.11 9.39 -10.76
CA LEU A 40 7.57 8.71 -11.96
C LEU A 40 6.91 9.25 -13.25
N ILE A 41 5.59 9.55 -13.17
CA ILE A 41 4.82 10.05 -14.32
C ILE A 41 5.10 11.53 -14.57
N ASN A 42 5.50 12.31 -13.56
CA ASN A 42 5.77 13.72 -13.71
C ASN A 42 7.08 13.96 -14.50
N PRO A 43 7.03 14.54 -15.72
CA PRO A 43 8.22 14.76 -16.54
C PRO A 43 9.20 15.79 -15.94
N GLN A 44 8.74 16.62 -15.01
CA GLN A 44 9.54 17.68 -14.37
C GLN A 44 10.22 17.23 -13.06
N ALA A 45 9.96 16.00 -12.62
CA ALA A 45 10.59 15.47 -11.40
C ALA A 45 12.07 15.12 -11.68
N SER A 46 12.99 15.73 -10.93
CA SER A 46 14.43 15.46 -11.04
C SER A 46 14.81 14.06 -10.55
N ASP A 47 13.99 13.47 -9.71
CA ASP A 47 14.28 12.23 -8.98
C ASP A 47 13.65 10.97 -9.60
N ARG A 48 13.30 11.02 -10.88
CA ARG A 48 12.66 9.90 -11.61
C ARG A 48 13.43 8.57 -11.54
N PRO A 49 14.77 8.53 -11.59
CA PRO A 49 15.49 7.25 -11.59
C PRO A 49 15.25 6.43 -10.33
N TRP A 50 15.20 7.05 -9.15
CA TRP A 50 14.94 6.31 -7.92
C TRP A 50 13.47 5.87 -7.79
N HIS A 51 12.52 6.69 -8.30
CA HIS A 51 11.11 6.30 -8.38
C HIS A 51 10.95 5.05 -9.25
N ALA A 52 11.62 5.02 -10.41
CA ALA A 52 11.61 3.87 -11.30
C ALA A 52 12.25 2.64 -10.64
N ALA A 53 13.40 2.81 -9.97
CA ALA A 53 14.07 1.73 -9.26
C ALA A 53 13.21 1.15 -8.13
N PHE A 54 12.52 1.99 -7.37
CA PHE A 54 11.61 1.57 -6.32
C PHE A 54 10.44 0.73 -6.87
N ILE A 55 9.78 1.21 -7.92
CA ILE A 55 8.66 0.50 -8.55
C ILE A 55 9.13 -0.81 -9.21
N ALA A 56 10.28 -0.78 -9.88
CA ALA A 56 10.87 -1.98 -10.45
C ALA A 56 11.18 -3.04 -9.36
N GLY A 57 11.73 -2.63 -8.23
CA GLY A 57 11.96 -3.49 -7.07
C GLY A 57 10.66 -4.09 -6.51
N LEU A 58 9.60 -3.29 -6.44
CA LEU A 58 8.29 -3.74 -5.96
C LEU A 58 7.68 -4.81 -6.89
N ILE A 59 7.83 -4.65 -8.20
CA ILE A 59 7.35 -5.60 -9.21
C ILE A 59 8.24 -6.84 -9.25
N ALA A 60 9.56 -6.69 -9.10
CA ALA A 60 10.51 -7.78 -9.14
C ALA A 60 10.47 -8.67 -7.89
N ALA A 61 10.09 -8.13 -6.73
CA ALA A 61 10.11 -8.86 -5.46
C ALA A 61 9.36 -10.20 -5.50
N PRO A 62 8.09 -10.30 -5.94
CA PRO A 62 7.40 -11.57 -6.01
C PRO A 62 8.04 -12.56 -7.01
N VAL A 63 8.61 -12.05 -8.11
CA VAL A 63 9.29 -12.89 -9.11
C VAL A 63 10.57 -13.50 -8.56
N ILE A 64 11.32 -12.74 -7.73
CA ILE A 64 12.56 -13.21 -7.11
C ILE A 64 12.29 -14.18 -5.95
N VAL A 65 11.20 -13.97 -5.21
CA VAL A 65 10.89 -14.77 -4.01
C VAL A 65 10.26 -16.12 -4.37
N THR A 66 9.55 -16.21 -5.49
CA THR A 66 8.89 -17.46 -5.94
C THR A 66 9.89 -18.64 -6.11
N PRO A 67 11.03 -18.50 -6.78
CA PRO A 67 11.98 -19.61 -6.94
C PRO A 67 12.71 -20.00 -5.64
N VAL A 68 12.68 -19.17 -4.60
CA VAL A 68 13.25 -19.46 -3.28
C VAL A 68 12.34 -20.37 -2.44
N GLY A 69 11.19 -20.81 -3.01
CA GLY A 69 10.28 -21.75 -2.36
C GLY A 69 9.14 -21.09 -1.56
N TYR A 70 9.02 -19.77 -1.62
CA TYR A 70 7.86 -19.08 -1.06
C TYR A 70 6.73 -19.03 -2.11
N ALA A 71 5.67 -19.78 -1.87
CA ALA A 71 4.46 -19.68 -2.69
C ALA A 71 3.83 -18.30 -2.47
N VAL A 72 3.89 -17.45 -3.49
CA VAL A 72 3.14 -16.19 -3.48
C VAL A 72 1.67 -16.55 -3.66
N PRO A 73 0.80 -16.29 -2.66
CA PRO A 73 -0.62 -16.60 -2.80
C PRO A 73 -1.18 -15.85 -4.01
N VAL A 74 -1.81 -16.59 -4.91
CA VAL A 74 -2.52 -15.97 -6.05
C VAL A 74 -3.70 -15.19 -5.47
N PRO A 75 -3.74 -13.86 -5.62
CA PRO A 75 -4.85 -13.08 -5.11
C PRO A 75 -6.13 -13.50 -5.81
N GLN A 76 -7.06 -14.10 -5.07
CA GLN A 76 -8.42 -14.33 -5.58
C GLN A 76 -9.13 -12.99 -5.58
N MET A 77 -9.26 -12.40 -6.75
CA MET A 77 -9.99 -11.14 -6.92
C MET A 77 -11.46 -11.47 -7.14
N PRO A 78 -12.34 -11.28 -6.13
CA PRO A 78 -13.77 -11.40 -6.33
C PRO A 78 -14.24 -10.19 -7.14
N GLY A 79 -14.73 -10.44 -8.35
CA GLY A 79 -15.38 -9.40 -9.11
C GLY A 79 -14.96 -9.32 -10.59
N SER A 80 -15.73 -8.54 -11.32
CA SER A 80 -15.45 -8.21 -12.72
C SER A 80 -14.24 -7.29 -12.84
N TYR A 81 -13.52 -7.35 -13.96
CA TYR A 81 -12.47 -6.38 -14.30
C TYR A 81 -12.93 -4.92 -14.19
N VAL A 82 -14.22 -4.66 -14.45
CA VAL A 82 -14.83 -3.33 -14.28
C VAL A 82 -14.77 -2.86 -12.83
N THR A 83 -15.06 -3.75 -11.88
CA THR A 83 -15.01 -3.43 -10.45
C THR A 83 -13.58 -3.10 -10.01
N ILE A 84 -12.58 -3.82 -10.53
CA ILE A 84 -11.16 -3.57 -10.23
C ILE A 84 -10.73 -2.19 -10.77
N VAL A 85 -11.12 -1.88 -12.01
CA VAL A 85 -10.79 -0.59 -12.63
C VAL A 85 -11.44 0.58 -11.87
N ILE A 86 -12.73 0.47 -11.57
CA ILE A 86 -13.45 1.52 -10.83
C ILE A 86 -12.85 1.69 -9.42
N GLY A 87 -12.61 0.57 -8.72
CA GLY A 87 -11.98 0.59 -7.39
C GLY A 87 -10.60 1.24 -7.43
N GLY A 88 -9.77 0.89 -8.41
CA GLY A 88 -8.45 1.48 -8.60
C GLY A 88 -8.50 3.00 -8.88
N LEU A 89 -9.45 3.46 -9.69
CA LEU A 89 -9.66 4.89 -9.96
C LEU A 89 -10.11 5.64 -8.71
N LEU A 90 -11.05 5.08 -7.94
CA LEU A 90 -11.52 5.69 -6.69
C LEU A 90 -10.40 5.79 -5.65
N VAL A 91 -9.61 4.73 -5.48
CA VAL A 91 -8.45 4.72 -4.58
C VAL A 91 -7.39 5.71 -5.05
N GLY A 92 -7.07 5.73 -6.35
CA GLY A 92 -6.12 6.67 -6.92
C GLY A 92 -6.53 8.12 -6.71
N PHE A 93 -7.79 8.45 -6.95
CA PHE A 93 -8.35 9.78 -6.70
C PHE A 93 -8.34 10.12 -5.20
N GLY A 94 -8.79 9.19 -4.35
CA GLY A 94 -8.79 9.39 -2.89
C GLY A 94 -7.40 9.64 -2.32
N THR A 95 -6.37 8.92 -2.79
CA THR A 95 -4.97 9.12 -2.34
C THR A 95 -4.41 10.49 -2.76
N ARG A 96 -4.86 11.04 -3.87
CA ARG A 96 -4.48 12.41 -4.30
C ARG A 96 -5.15 13.45 -3.44
N LEU A 97 -6.45 13.31 -3.14
CA LEU A 97 -7.18 14.23 -2.25
C LEU A 97 -6.63 14.17 -0.82
N GLY A 98 -6.36 12.97 -0.31
CA GLY A 98 -5.83 12.75 1.03
C GLY A 98 -4.34 13.14 1.20
N SER A 99 -3.66 13.51 0.11
CA SER A 99 -2.21 13.83 0.10
C SER A 99 -1.34 12.67 0.57
N GLY A 100 -1.77 11.43 0.36
CA GLY A 100 -1.02 10.23 0.70
C GLY A 100 -1.85 8.96 0.61
N CYS A 101 -1.17 7.83 0.50
CA CYS A 101 -1.80 6.52 0.49
C CYS A 101 -1.67 5.84 1.86
N THR A 102 -2.25 4.64 1.98
CA THR A 102 -2.21 3.85 3.21
C THR A 102 -0.78 3.53 3.66
N SER A 103 0.17 3.32 2.75
CA SER A 103 1.58 3.10 3.10
C SER A 103 2.25 4.37 3.63
N GLY A 104 1.94 5.54 3.06
CA GLY A 104 2.47 6.82 3.53
C GLY A 104 1.93 7.21 4.90
N HIS A 105 0.63 7.19 5.08
CA HIS A 105 -0.02 7.54 6.36
C HIS A 105 0.06 6.40 7.37
N GLY A 106 -0.30 5.17 6.98
CA GLY A 106 -0.44 4.04 7.90
C GLY A 106 0.89 3.50 8.41
N ILE A 107 1.95 3.50 7.61
CA ILE A 107 3.26 2.99 8.02
C ILE A 107 4.17 4.15 8.45
N CYS A 108 4.59 4.98 7.49
CA CYS A 108 5.56 6.02 7.77
C CYS A 108 5.00 7.17 8.62
N GLY A 109 3.73 7.51 8.42
CA GLY A 109 3.09 8.61 9.15
C GLY A 109 2.81 8.27 10.61
N ILE A 110 2.33 7.04 10.88
CA ILE A 110 2.10 6.56 12.26
C ILE A 110 3.44 6.36 12.97
N ALA A 111 4.45 5.79 12.31
CA ALA A 111 5.78 5.62 12.88
C ALA A 111 6.42 6.95 13.35
N ARG A 112 6.05 8.05 12.69
CA ARG A 112 6.46 9.43 13.06
C ARG A 112 5.50 10.11 14.03
N LEU A 113 4.49 9.40 14.55
CA LEU A 113 3.45 9.92 15.44
C LEU A 113 2.77 11.20 14.89
N SER A 114 2.61 11.30 13.58
CA SER A 114 1.96 12.44 12.94
C SER A 114 0.45 12.43 13.20
N PRO A 115 -0.12 13.43 13.89
CA PRO A 115 -1.56 13.46 14.17
C PRO A 115 -2.42 13.41 12.91
N ARG A 116 -1.99 14.11 11.86
CA ARG A 116 -2.66 14.07 10.54
C ARG A 116 -2.73 12.66 9.97
N SER A 117 -1.64 11.90 10.08
CA SER A 117 -1.57 10.54 9.55
C SER A 117 -2.39 9.56 10.39
N ILE A 118 -2.43 9.75 11.70
CA ILE A 118 -3.28 8.96 12.60
C ILE A 118 -4.76 9.16 12.24
N ILE A 119 -5.20 10.41 12.10
CA ILE A 119 -6.58 10.73 11.70
C ILE A 119 -6.90 10.17 10.32
N ALA A 120 -6.02 10.36 9.34
CA ALA A 120 -6.20 9.82 7.99
C ALA A 120 -6.34 8.30 7.99
N THR A 121 -5.48 7.61 8.77
CA THR A 121 -5.54 6.15 8.93
C THR A 121 -6.87 5.71 9.53
N PHE A 122 -7.32 6.40 10.58
CA PHE A 122 -8.60 6.10 11.20
C PHE A 122 -9.78 6.26 10.23
N VAL A 123 -9.78 7.33 9.45
CA VAL A 123 -10.83 7.63 8.46
C VAL A 123 -10.90 6.56 7.37
N PHE A 124 -9.76 6.18 6.76
CA PHE A 124 -9.82 5.17 5.70
C PHE A 124 -10.12 3.76 6.24
N MET A 125 -9.70 3.42 7.47
CA MET A 125 -10.08 2.16 8.12
C MET A 125 -11.58 2.12 8.41
N ALA A 126 -12.14 3.19 8.95
CA ALA A 126 -13.58 3.30 9.20
C ALA A 126 -14.38 3.23 7.90
N ALA A 127 -13.92 3.91 6.85
CA ALA A 127 -14.55 3.85 5.52
C ALA A 127 -14.51 2.43 4.94
N ALA A 128 -13.37 1.73 5.05
CA ALA A 128 -13.24 0.35 4.58
C ALA A 128 -14.19 -0.60 5.32
N ILE A 129 -14.24 -0.50 6.65
CA ILE A 129 -15.17 -1.30 7.48
C ILE A 129 -16.63 -0.99 7.09
N GLY A 130 -16.97 0.29 6.91
CA GLY A 130 -18.30 0.71 6.49
C GLY A 130 -18.71 0.16 5.12
N VAL A 131 -17.83 0.21 4.14
CA VAL A 131 -18.07 -0.35 2.81
C VAL A 131 -18.26 -1.87 2.86
N VAL A 132 -17.39 -2.59 3.59
CA VAL A 132 -17.50 -4.05 3.75
C VAL A 132 -18.82 -4.41 4.47
N ALA A 133 -19.17 -3.70 5.53
CA ALA A 133 -20.42 -3.93 6.23
C ALA A 133 -21.64 -3.70 5.32
N LEU A 134 -21.62 -2.62 4.52
CA LEU A 134 -22.68 -2.30 3.61
C LEU A 134 -22.84 -3.36 2.50
N THR A 135 -21.73 -3.75 1.87
CA THR A 135 -21.75 -4.75 0.80
C THR A 135 -22.22 -6.11 1.30
N HIS A 136 -21.74 -6.52 2.48
CA HIS A 136 -22.09 -7.83 3.05
C HIS A 136 -23.53 -7.92 3.58
N HIS A 137 -24.07 -6.83 4.17
CA HIS A 137 -25.39 -6.85 4.79
C HIS A 137 -26.51 -6.37 3.88
N VAL A 138 -26.21 -5.47 2.92
CA VAL A 138 -27.23 -4.86 2.05
C VAL A 138 -27.26 -5.47 0.66
N LEU A 139 -26.10 -5.81 0.09
CA LEU A 139 -26.00 -6.36 -1.27
C LEU A 139 -25.90 -7.89 -1.29
N GLY A 140 -25.89 -8.55 -0.13
CA GLY A 140 -25.95 -10.02 -0.02
C GLY A 140 -24.74 -10.73 -0.61
N GLY A 141 -23.57 -10.09 -0.58
CA GLY A 141 -22.30 -10.66 -1.06
C GLY A 141 -21.65 -11.58 -0.03
#